data_32f15cfd37e7d10922225a4da27a20c4
#
_entry.id   32f15cfd37e7d10922225a4da27a20c4
#
_cell.length_a   1.000
_cell.length_b   1.000
_cell.length_c   1.000
_cell.angle_alpha   90.00
_cell.angle_beta   90.00
_cell.angle_gamma   90.00
#
_symmetry.space_group_name_H-M   'P 1'
#
loop_
_entity.id
_entity.type
_entity.pdbx_description
1 polymer ?
#
loop_
_entity_poly.entity_id
_entity_poly.type
_entity_poly.pdbx_seq_one_letter_code
_entity_poly.pdbx_strand_id
1 'polypeptide(L)'
;ITADHYREVLFSSSRTARVGRAFLNSTIISGGSVALVLVTSAMAAYPLARMRFPGRNLIFAALVGSLMVPNVVTLVPQYLLVQQLGWLSTFQGLIVPEAGVALAFGVFLLRQFFLGIPAELEDAARIDGANAWQIFTRIILPLSHPALAALSIFAFRSAWNDFLWPLIAV
;
A
#
# COMPACT_ATOMS: atom_id res chain seq x y z
N ILE A 1 19.41 -0.34 -33.71
CA ILE A 1 19.37 -0.40 -32.20
C ILE A 1 20.29 -1.56 -31.85
N THR A 2 21.51 -1.26 -31.47
CA THR A 2 22.55 -2.26 -31.20
C THR A 2 22.34 -2.82 -29.77
N ALA A 3 22.19 -4.14 -29.68
CA ALA A 3 22.06 -4.85 -28.39
C ALA A 3 23.32 -4.70 -27.50
N ASP A 4 24.39 -4.16 -28.05
CA ASP A 4 25.68 -3.97 -27.37
C ASP A 4 25.57 -3.01 -26.15
N HIS A 5 24.77 -1.94 -26.24
CA HIS A 5 24.54 -1.05 -25.11
C HIS A 5 23.79 -1.73 -23.96
N TYR A 6 22.83 -2.61 -24.27
CA TYR A 6 22.16 -3.43 -23.26
C TYR A 6 23.11 -4.44 -22.63
N ARG A 7 23.97 -5.03 -23.45
CA ARG A 7 24.97 -5.99 -23.00
C ARG A 7 26.04 -5.33 -22.15
N GLU A 8 26.46 -4.12 -22.48
CA GLU A 8 27.40 -3.33 -21.69
C GLU A 8 26.79 -2.87 -20.35
N VAL A 9 25.53 -2.44 -20.33
CA VAL A 9 24.80 -2.08 -19.12
C VAL A 9 24.49 -3.29 -18.27
N LEU A 10 24.17 -4.45 -18.83
CA LEU A 10 23.78 -5.66 -18.10
C LEU A 10 24.96 -6.56 -17.72
N PHE A 11 26.13 -6.47 -18.36
CA PHE A 11 27.23 -7.43 -18.20
C PHE A 11 28.62 -6.80 -17.94
N SER A 12 28.79 -5.48 -17.92
CA SER A 12 30.06 -4.87 -17.54
C SER A 12 30.18 -4.76 -16.01
N SER A 13 31.20 -5.33 -15.46
CA SER A 13 31.34 -5.78 -14.06
C SER A 13 31.24 -4.74 -12.95
N SER A 14 31.29 -3.44 -13.22
CA SER A 14 31.18 -2.40 -12.18
C SER A 14 29.86 -1.59 -12.25
N ARG A 15 29.33 -1.35 -13.44
CA ARG A 15 28.03 -0.64 -13.61
C ARG A 15 26.84 -1.58 -13.50
N THR A 16 26.95 -2.79 -13.97
CA THR A 16 25.92 -3.82 -13.97
C THR A 16 25.53 -4.26 -12.57
N ALA A 17 26.52 -4.40 -11.67
CA ALA A 17 26.23 -4.69 -10.27
C ALA A 17 25.39 -3.58 -9.61
N ARG A 18 25.51 -2.33 -10.06
CA ARG A 18 24.69 -1.21 -9.56
C ARG A 18 23.28 -1.23 -10.12
N VAL A 19 23.10 -1.47 -11.42
CA VAL A 19 21.77 -1.54 -12.05
C VAL A 19 20.98 -2.74 -11.50
N GLY A 20 21.62 -3.92 -11.39
CA GLY A 20 20.99 -5.09 -10.82
C GLY A 20 20.56 -4.89 -9.37
N ARG A 21 21.40 -4.25 -8.53
CA ARG A 21 21.04 -3.88 -7.14
C ARG A 21 19.91 -2.85 -7.09
N ALA A 22 19.94 -1.83 -7.94
CA ALA A 22 18.88 -0.84 -8.01
C ALA A 22 17.55 -1.49 -8.38
N PHE A 23 17.52 -2.39 -9.35
CA PHE A 23 16.33 -3.13 -9.75
C PHE A 23 15.81 -4.02 -8.61
N LEU A 24 16.69 -4.74 -7.91
CA LEU A 24 16.32 -5.55 -6.75
C LEU A 24 15.76 -4.68 -5.62
N ASN A 25 16.42 -3.55 -5.32
CA ASN A 25 15.94 -2.63 -4.29
C ASN A 25 14.56 -2.07 -4.64
N SER A 26 14.35 -1.62 -5.88
CA SER A 26 13.04 -1.14 -6.35
C SER A 26 11.97 -2.25 -6.23
N THR A 27 12.31 -3.49 -6.57
CA THR A 27 11.39 -4.63 -6.43
C THR A 27 11.03 -4.90 -4.97
N ILE A 28 12.00 -4.88 -4.06
CA ILE A 28 11.80 -5.09 -2.62
C ILE A 28 10.94 -3.96 -2.05
N ILE A 29 11.26 -2.71 -2.38
CA ILE A 29 10.54 -1.53 -1.86
C ILE A 29 9.10 -1.55 -2.38
N SER A 30 8.91 -1.69 -3.68
CA SER A 30 7.56 -1.69 -4.28
C SER A 30 6.73 -2.88 -3.80
N GLY A 31 7.32 -4.08 -3.77
CA GLY A 31 6.65 -5.28 -3.27
C GLY A 31 6.27 -5.17 -1.79
N GLY A 32 7.20 -4.67 -0.97
CA GLY A 32 6.96 -4.44 0.45
C GLY A 32 5.88 -3.37 0.71
N SER A 33 5.91 -2.27 -0.04
CA SER A 33 4.89 -1.21 0.04
C SER A 33 3.52 -1.74 -0.37
N VAL A 34 3.43 -2.49 -1.46
CA VAL A 34 2.17 -3.13 -1.90
C VAL A 34 1.63 -4.06 -0.82
N ALA A 35 2.45 -4.96 -0.29
CA ALA A 35 2.02 -5.90 0.74
C ALA A 35 1.51 -5.16 1.99
N LEU A 36 2.23 -4.14 2.44
CA LEU A 36 1.86 -3.35 3.61
C LEU A 36 0.56 -2.57 3.38
N VAL A 37 0.40 -1.92 2.21
CA VAL A 37 -0.83 -1.21 1.83
C VAL A 37 -2.02 -2.17 1.78
N LEU A 38 -1.89 -3.31 1.14
CA LEU A 38 -2.99 -4.28 1.02
C LEU A 38 -3.48 -4.74 2.37
N VAL A 39 -2.57 -5.15 3.25
CA VAL A 39 -2.91 -5.65 4.59
C VAL A 39 -3.55 -4.54 5.43
N THR A 40 -2.89 -3.40 5.54
CA THR A 40 -3.36 -2.31 6.41
C THR A 40 -4.66 -1.69 5.90
N SER A 41 -4.79 -1.50 4.58
CA SER A 41 -6.02 -0.96 3.98
C SER A 41 -7.20 -1.92 4.11
N ALA A 42 -6.99 -3.23 3.89
CA ALA A 42 -8.07 -4.21 4.03
C ALA A 42 -8.55 -4.32 5.48
N MET A 43 -7.61 -4.36 6.44
CA MET A 43 -7.93 -4.41 7.86
C MET A 43 -8.65 -3.14 8.34
N ALA A 44 -8.30 -1.97 7.83
CA ALA A 44 -8.97 -0.71 8.17
C ALA A 44 -10.31 -0.53 7.44
N ALA A 45 -10.40 -0.94 6.17
CA ALA A 45 -11.60 -0.79 5.36
C ALA A 45 -12.77 -1.67 5.86
N TYR A 46 -12.49 -2.88 6.35
CA TYR A 46 -13.53 -3.81 6.77
C TYR A 46 -14.39 -3.27 7.93
N PRO A 47 -13.83 -2.85 9.09
CA PRO A 47 -14.63 -2.26 10.14
C PRO A 47 -15.31 -0.95 9.71
N LEU A 48 -14.66 -0.13 8.88
CA LEU A 48 -15.25 1.09 8.35
C LEU A 48 -16.39 0.84 7.35
N ALA A 49 -16.46 -0.33 6.72
CA ALA A 49 -17.55 -0.73 5.83
C ALA A 49 -18.70 -1.43 6.59
N ARG A 50 -18.37 -2.38 7.47
CA ARG A 50 -19.31 -3.40 7.96
C ARG A 50 -19.64 -3.31 9.44
N MET A 51 -18.77 -2.69 10.26
CA MET A 51 -19.03 -2.58 11.70
C MET A 51 -19.70 -1.25 12.05
N ARG A 52 -20.51 -1.27 13.12
CA ARG A 52 -21.15 -0.08 13.67
C ARG A 52 -20.42 0.31 14.95
N PHE A 53 -19.75 1.45 14.95
CA PHE A 53 -19.10 2.02 16.13
C PHE A 53 -19.14 3.54 16.07
N PRO A 54 -19.09 4.22 17.24
CA PRO A 54 -19.10 5.68 17.29
C PRO A 54 -17.84 6.25 16.61
N GLY A 55 -17.99 7.34 15.86
CA GLY A 55 -16.87 7.99 15.16
C GLY A 55 -16.49 7.37 13.80
N ARG A 56 -17.08 6.25 13.38
CA ARG A 56 -16.77 5.59 12.11
C ARG A 56 -16.74 6.56 10.91
N ASN A 57 -17.76 7.37 10.79
CA ASN A 57 -17.87 8.30 9.66
C ASN A 57 -16.87 9.44 9.75
N LEU A 58 -16.51 9.88 10.95
CA LEU A 58 -15.49 10.91 11.18
C LEU A 58 -14.10 10.39 10.81
N ILE A 59 -13.77 9.17 11.24
CA ILE A 59 -12.49 8.52 10.89
C ILE A 59 -12.38 8.37 9.36
N PHE A 60 -13.45 7.89 8.73
CA PHE A 60 -13.46 7.76 7.27
C PHE A 60 -13.34 9.11 6.56
N ALA A 61 -14.07 10.13 7.02
CA ALA A 61 -13.98 11.49 6.48
C ALA A 61 -12.58 12.08 6.64
N ALA A 62 -11.92 11.86 7.78
CA ALA A 62 -10.54 12.30 8.02
C ALA A 62 -9.55 11.60 7.07
N LEU A 63 -9.70 10.29 6.86
CA LEU A 63 -8.89 9.54 5.90
C LEU A 63 -9.07 10.06 4.47
N VAL A 64 -10.32 10.27 4.05
CA VAL A 64 -10.59 10.83 2.71
C VAL A 64 -10.10 12.28 2.61
N GLY A 65 -10.26 13.07 3.68
CA GLY A 65 -9.75 14.44 3.75
C GLY A 65 -8.22 14.50 3.61
N SER A 66 -7.49 13.51 4.11
CA SER A 66 -6.02 13.46 3.95
C SER A 66 -5.58 13.33 2.48
N LEU A 67 -6.42 12.79 1.59
CA LEU A 67 -6.14 12.74 0.15
C LEU A 67 -6.08 14.12 -0.51
N MET A 68 -6.66 15.15 0.13
CA MET A 68 -6.59 16.52 -0.37
C MET A 68 -5.25 17.19 -0.08
N VAL A 69 -4.43 16.63 0.81
CA VAL A 69 -3.12 17.17 1.15
C VAL A 69 -2.10 16.71 0.09
N PRO A 70 -1.46 17.63 -0.63
CA PRO A 70 -0.43 17.26 -1.60
C PRO A 70 0.75 16.58 -0.91
N ASN A 71 1.22 15.45 -1.44
CA ASN A 71 2.33 14.68 -0.87
C ASN A 71 3.62 15.51 -0.69
N VAL A 72 3.86 16.48 -1.57
CA VAL A 72 5.04 17.37 -1.50
C VAL A 72 5.06 18.18 -0.21
N VAL A 73 3.90 18.55 0.34
CA VAL A 73 3.80 19.31 1.60
C VAL A 73 4.22 18.47 2.81
N THR A 74 3.94 17.18 2.76
CA THR A 74 4.26 16.25 3.87
C THR A 74 5.70 15.73 3.84
N LEU A 75 6.44 16.02 2.77
CA LEU A 75 7.76 15.46 2.51
C LEU A 75 8.79 15.85 3.60
N VAL A 76 8.83 17.12 4.01
CA VAL A 76 9.77 17.59 5.05
C VAL A 76 9.44 17.01 6.42
N PRO A 77 8.19 17.08 6.93
CA PRO A 77 7.81 16.39 8.17
C PRO A 77 8.08 14.88 8.15
N GLN A 78 7.82 14.23 7.02
CA GLN A 78 8.08 12.79 6.83
C GLN A 78 9.57 12.48 6.94
N TYR A 79 10.44 13.28 6.30
CA TYR A 79 11.89 13.14 6.40
C TYR A 79 12.38 13.27 7.84
N LEU A 80 11.94 14.32 8.56
CA LEU A 80 12.31 14.54 9.95
C LEU A 80 11.88 13.38 10.85
N LEU A 81 10.67 12.83 10.64
CA LEU A 81 10.20 11.68 11.39
C LEU A 81 11.06 10.44 11.13
N VAL A 82 11.34 10.14 9.87
CA VAL A 82 12.16 8.98 9.47
C VAL A 82 13.59 9.13 10.00
N GLN A 83 14.14 10.34 9.99
CA GLN A 83 15.45 10.66 10.57
C GLN A 83 15.48 10.44 12.09
N GLN A 84 14.46 10.93 12.82
CA GLN A 84 14.36 10.73 14.28
C GLN A 84 14.23 9.26 14.67
N LEU A 85 13.56 8.45 13.82
CA LEU A 85 13.45 7.00 14.01
C LEU A 85 14.73 6.25 13.65
N GLY A 86 15.74 6.91 13.07
CA GLY A 86 16.96 6.27 12.60
C GLY A 86 16.74 5.35 11.37
N TRP A 87 15.71 5.63 10.56
CA TRP A 87 15.33 4.79 9.42
C TRP A 87 15.86 5.28 8.08
N LEU A 88 16.65 6.37 8.06
CA LEU A 88 17.30 6.82 6.81
C LEU A 88 18.20 5.71 6.26
N SER A 89 18.27 5.60 4.95
CA SER A 89 19.03 4.58 4.20
C SER A 89 18.65 3.13 4.57
N THR A 90 17.40 2.90 5.00
CA THR A 90 16.87 1.55 5.30
C THR A 90 15.63 1.24 4.48
N PHE A 91 15.35 -0.05 4.26
CA PHE A 91 14.13 -0.46 3.55
C PHE A 91 12.84 -0.03 4.26
N GLN A 92 12.80 -0.09 5.60
CA GLN A 92 11.64 0.35 6.36
C GLN A 92 11.38 1.85 6.22
N GLY A 93 12.43 2.66 6.14
CA GLY A 93 12.34 4.10 5.92
C GLY A 93 11.84 4.48 4.53
N LEU A 94 11.88 3.55 3.57
CA LEU A 94 11.31 3.72 2.24
C LEU A 94 9.90 3.11 2.14
N ILE A 95 9.70 1.90 2.64
CA ILE A 95 8.46 1.13 2.50
C ILE A 95 7.32 1.72 3.35
N VAL A 96 7.59 2.05 4.62
CA VAL A 96 6.52 2.45 5.56
C VAL A 96 5.90 3.81 5.19
N PRO A 97 6.70 4.86 4.88
CA PRO A 97 6.14 6.13 4.45
C PRO A 97 5.38 6.03 3.12
N GLU A 98 5.91 5.30 2.13
CA GLU A 98 5.23 5.07 0.84
C GLU A 98 3.88 4.37 1.04
N ALA A 99 3.85 3.33 1.87
CA ALA A 99 2.60 2.66 2.23
C ALA A 99 1.63 3.58 2.97
N GLY A 100 2.14 4.47 3.83
CA GLY A 100 1.35 5.47 4.55
C GLY A 100 0.63 6.45 3.60
N VAL A 101 1.31 6.91 2.57
CA VAL A 101 0.74 7.79 1.54
C VAL A 101 -0.40 7.09 0.77
N ALA A 102 -0.22 5.82 0.43
CA ALA A 102 -1.21 5.05 -0.32
C ALA A 102 -2.39 4.54 0.55
N LEU A 103 -2.26 4.55 1.89
CA LEU A 103 -3.22 3.96 2.82
C LEU A 103 -4.63 4.55 2.68
N ALA A 104 -4.75 5.87 2.65
CA ALA A 104 -6.05 6.54 2.61
C ALA A 104 -6.83 6.19 1.33
N PHE A 105 -6.14 6.15 0.19
CA PHE A 105 -6.72 5.70 -1.07
C PHE A 105 -7.11 4.23 -1.02
N GLY A 106 -6.24 3.37 -0.48
CA GLY A 106 -6.51 1.94 -0.32
C GLY A 106 -7.74 1.66 0.54
N VAL A 107 -7.86 2.35 1.68
CA VAL A 107 -9.04 2.24 2.57
C VAL A 107 -10.30 2.72 1.86
N PHE A 108 -10.24 3.85 1.16
CA PHE A 108 -11.37 4.37 0.39
C PHE A 108 -11.84 3.35 -0.65
N LEU A 109 -10.95 2.85 -1.50
CA LEU A 109 -11.26 1.92 -2.58
C LEU A 109 -11.83 0.60 -2.04
N LEU A 110 -11.18 -0.01 -1.07
CA LEU A 110 -11.62 -1.28 -0.51
C LEU A 110 -12.93 -1.14 0.28
N ARG A 111 -13.12 -0.04 1.01
CA ARG A 111 -14.38 0.21 1.71
C ARG A 111 -15.56 0.30 0.73
N GLN A 112 -15.40 1.00 -0.39
CA GLN A 112 -16.47 1.10 -1.40
C GLN A 112 -16.79 -0.27 -2.00
N PHE A 113 -15.76 -1.07 -2.27
CA PHE A 113 -15.96 -2.43 -2.76
C PHE A 113 -16.65 -3.32 -1.73
N PHE A 114 -16.21 -3.29 -0.47
CA PHE A 114 -16.81 -4.08 0.61
C PHE A 114 -18.28 -3.73 0.80
N LEU A 115 -18.67 -2.45 0.71
CA LEU A 115 -20.07 -2.03 0.79
C LEU A 115 -20.94 -2.59 -0.34
N GLY A 116 -20.38 -2.91 -1.48
CA GLY A 116 -21.07 -3.53 -2.62
C GLY A 116 -21.29 -5.04 -2.48
N ILE A 117 -20.64 -5.72 -1.52
CA ILE A 117 -20.85 -7.15 -1.28
C ILE A 117 -22.20 -7.34 -0.56
N PRO A 118 -23.08 -8.26 -0.98
CA PRO A 118 -24.35 -8.51 -0.31
C PRO A 118 -24.20 -8.85 1.17
N ALA A 119 -24.98 -8.22 2.04
CA ALA A 119 -24.91 -8.44 3.50
C ALA A 119 -25.37 -9.83 3.91
N GLU A 120 -26.24 -10.43 3.12
CA GLU A 120 -26.82 -11.76 3.29
C GLU A 120 -25.76 -12.85 3.42
N LEU A 121 -24.60 -12.66 2.75
CA LEU A 121 -23.47 -13.60 2.85
C LEU A 121 -22.84 -13.59 4.25
N GLU A 122 -22.75 -12.41 4.86
CA GLU A 122 -22.23 -12.27 6.23
C GLU A 122 -23.25 -12.78 7.25
N ASP A 123 -24.55 -12.52 7.03
CA ASP A 123 -25.62 -12.96 7.92
C ASP A 123 -25.74 -14.48 7.92
N ALA A 124 -25.67 -15.14 6.75
CA ALA A 124 -25.60 -16.58 6.65
C ALA A 124 -24.42 -17.17 7.42
N ALA A 125 -23.22 -16.59 7.23
CA ALA A 125 -22.03 -17.04 7.95
C ALA A 125 -22.13 -16.85 9.47
N ARG A 126 -22.81 -15.80 9.95
CA ARG A 126 -23.06 -15.61 11.38
C ARG A 126 -24.01 -16.66 11.95
N ILE A 127 -25.03 -17.06 11.18
CA ILE A 127 -25.93 -18.16 11.55
C ILE A 127 -25.14 -19.47 11.68
N ASP A 128 -24.15 -19.70 10.79
CA ASP A 128 -23.23 -20.83 10.84
C ASP A 128 -22.16 -20.71 11.96
N GLY A 129 -22.20 -19.66 12.78
CA GLY A 129 -21.31 -19.47 13.91
C GLY A 129 -19.96 -18.82 13.58
N ALA A 130 -19.79 -18.25 12.39
CA ALA A 130 -18.56 -17.58 12.02
C ALA A 130 -18.39 -16.25 12.80
N ASN A 131 -17.20 -16.02 13.35
CA ASN A 131 -16.85 -14.73 13.94
C ASN A 131 -16.43 -13.70 12.87
N ALA A 132 -16.30 -12.43 13.25
CA ALA A 132 -15.97 -11.33 12.32
C ALA A 132 -14.65 -11.55 11.57
N TRP A 133 -13.64 -12.15 12.21
CA TRP A 133 -12.36 -12.44 11.57
C TRP A 133 -12.49 -13.55 10.51
N GLN A 134 -13.28 -14.57 10.79
CA GLN A 134 -13.59 -15.65 9.83
C GLN A 134 -14.38 -15.12 8.63
N ILE A 135 -15.37 -14.26 8.86
CA ILE A 135 -16.13 -13.59 7.79
C ILE A 135 -15.18 -12.75 6.93
N PHE A 136 -14.34 -11.91 7.56
CA PHE A 136 -13.38 -11.09 6.85
C PHE A 136 -12.44 -11.93 5.98
N THR A 137 -11.80 -12.95 6.57
CA THR A 137 -10.75 -13.70 5.87
C THR A 137 -11.27 -14.75 4.88
N ARG A 138 -12.45 -15.36 5.15
CA ARG A 138 -12.97 -16.46 4.33
C ARG A 138 -14.04 -16.05 3.33
N ILE A 139 -14.65 -14.87 3.51
CA ILE A 139 -15.74 -14.40 2.64
C ILE A 139 -15.33 -13.06 1.97
N ILE A 140 -15.10 -12.03 2.76
CA ILE A 140 -14.90 -10.68 2.23
C ILE A 140 -13.61 -10.56 1.43
N LEU A 141 -12.47 -10.99 1.96
CA LEU A 141 -11.18 -10.93 1.26
C LEU A 141 -11.17 -11.73 -0.06
N PRO A 142 -11.63 -12.99 -0.09
CA PRO A 142 -11.71 -13.75 -1.33
C PRO A 142 -12.62 -13.11 -2.39
N LEU A 143 -13.78 -12.61 -2.00
CA LEU A 143 -14.68 -11.92 -2.92
C LEU A 143 -14.11 -10.59 -3.43
N SER A 144 -13.13 -10.03 -2.71
CA SER A 144 -12.52 -8.74 -3.02
C SER A 144 -11.26 -8.82 -3.86
N HIS A 145 -10.90 -9.99 -4.40
CA HIS A 145 -9.73 -10.15 -5.26
C HIS A 145 -9.63 -9.10 -6.39
N PRO A 146 -10.71 -8.71 -7.09
CA PRO A 146 -10.63 -7.69 -8.14
C PRO A 146 -10.20 -6.31 -7.59
N ALA A 147 -10.73 -5.91 -6.43
CA ALA A 147 -10.37 -4.63 -5.80
C ALA A 147 -8.95 -4.66 -5.22
N LEU A 148 -8.55 -5.79 -4.63
CA LEU A 148 -7.18 -6.01 -4.15
C LEU A 148 -6.17 -5.97 -5.29
N ALA A 149 -6.48 -6.60 -6.44
CA ALA A 149 -5.64 -6.54 -7.62
C ALA A 149 -5.51 -5.11 -8.16
N ALA A 150 -6.61 -4.37 -8.25
CA ALA A 150 -6.59 -2.97 -8.66
C ALA A 150 -5.72 -2.12 -7.71
N LEU A 151 -5.91 -2.27 -6.38
CA LEU A 151 -5.11 -1.56 -5.38
C LEU A 151 -3.62 -1.92 -5.50
N SER A 152 -3.30 -3.20 -5.74
CA SER A 152 -1.92 -3.66 -5.95
C SER A 152 -1.25 -2.95 -7.12
N ILE A 153 -1.96 -2.82 -8.24
CA ILE A 153 -1.45 -2.14 -9.44
C ILE A 153 -1.19 -0.66 -9.16
N PHE A 154 -2.12 0.04 -8.50
CA PHE A 154 -1.94 1.45 -8.15
C PHE A 154 -0.78 1.65 -7.17
N ALA A 155 -0.70 0.85 -6.10
CA ALA A 155 0.36 0.94 -5.11
C ALA A 155 1.73 0.58 -5.71
N PHE A 156 1.80 -0.47 -6.54
CA PHE A 156 3.03 -0.83 -7.22
C PHE A 156 3.51 0.26 -8.16
N ARG A 157 2.60 0.81 -8.98
CA ARG A 157 2.93 1.90 -9.90
C ARG A 157 3.43 3.14 -9.16
N SER A 158 2.80 3.50 -8.04
CA SER A 158 3.24 4.61 -7.19
C SER A 158 4.66 4.38 -6.70
N ALA A 159 4.89 3.29 -5.99
CA ALA A 159 6.18 2.99 -5.37
C ALA A 159 7.30 2.75 -6.40
N TRP A 160 6.99 2.13 -7.54
CA TRP A 160 7.98 1.87 -8.59
C TRP A 160 8.46 3.13 -9.30
N ASN A 161 7.56 4.11 -9.49
CA ASN A 161 7.87 5.37 -10.18
C ASN A 161 8.25 6.50 -9.20
N ASP A 162 8.23 6.25 -7.89
CA ASP A 162 8.65 7.27 -6.93
C ASP A 162 10.17 7.48 -7.02
N PHE A 163 10.54 8.69 -7.33
CA PHE A 163 11.93 9.13 -7.41
C PHE A 163 12.29 10.04 -6.24
N LEU A 164 11.33 10.85 -5.81
CA LEU A 164 11.62 11.96 -4.91
C LEU A 164 11.91 11.48 -3.49
N TRP A 165 11.11 10.56 -2.96
CA TRP A 165 11.29 10.03 -1.62
C TRP A 165 12.60 9.23 -1.48
N PRO A 166 12.90 8.25 -2.36
CA PRO A 166 14.19 7.56 -2.32
C PRO A 166 15.40 8.50 -2.47
N LEU A 167 15.30 9.56 -3.27
CA LEU A 167 16.40 10.51 -3.47
C LEU A 167 16.80 11.24 -2.18
N ILE A 168 15.84 11.55 -1.31
CA ILE A 168 16.11 12.31 -0.08
C ILE A 168 16.27 11.43 1.16
N ALA A 169 15.79 10.20 1.14
CA ALA A 169 15.81 9.28 2.29
C ALA A 169 17.00 8.30 2.27
N VAL A 170 17.74 8.22 1.17
CA VAL A 170 18.96 7.41 0.98
C VAL A 170 20.16 8.35 0.76
#